data_c67b5294c57752fee27fdab807f7f4c6
#
_entry.id   c67b5294c57752fee27fdab807f7f4c6
#
_cell.length_a   1.000
_cell.length_b   1.000
_cell.length_c   1.000
_cell.angle_alpha   90.00
_cell.angle_beta   90.00
_cell.angle_gamma   90.00
#
_symmetry.space_group_name_H-M   'P 1'
#
loop_
_entity.id
_entity.type
_entity.pdbx_description
1 polymer ?
#
loop_
_entity_poly.entity_id
_entity_poly.type
_entity_poly.pdbx_seq_one_letter_code
_entity_poly.pdbx_strand_id
1 'polypeptide(L)'
;LPELTVGAEICEDLWVPLPPSVNLAQGGAHIIVNLSASDEMVGKDSYRRDLVKGQSARLVCGYIYATAGEGESSQDLVFGGQNLIAENGTMLAEAKRFQNTVIYGEIDVQRLADERRRLSTYPASDDADCQIVPFDVEVEETSLTRKFAPYPFVPSVKEERDMRCEEILN
;
A
#
# COMPACT_ATOMS: atom_id res chain seq x y z
N LEU A 1 2.21 21.24 3.93
CA LEU A 1 2.18 19.80 3.63
C LEU A 1 2.33 19.05 4.94
N PRO A 2 1.60 18.01 5.20
CA PRO A 2 1.92 17.15 6.32
C PRO A 2 3.35 16.64 6.11
N GLU A 3 4.13 16.58 7.18
CA GLU A 3 5.46 16.00 7.11
C GLU A 3 5.32 14.55 6.61
N LEU A 4 6.04 14.22 5.54
CA LEU A 4 6.03 12.88 5.00
C LEU A 4 6.83 11.97 5.95
N THR A 5 6.18 10.97 6.51
CA THR A 5 6.81 9.93 7.30
C THR A 5 6.72 8.59 6.58
N VAL A 6 7.87 7.95 6.41
CA VAL A 6 7.99 6.63 5.77
C VAL A 6 8.48 5.63 6.81
N GLY A 7 7.76 4.51 6.95
CA GLY A 7 8.16 3.38 7.77
C GLY A 7 8.62 2.22 6.90
N ALA A 8 9.58 1.44 7.37
CA ALA A 8 10.10 0.27 6.65
C ALA A 8 9.91 -1.01 7.45
N GLU A 9 9.45 -2.05 6.77
CA GLU A 9 9.47 -3.43 7.26
C GLU A 9 10.07 -4.36 6.20
N ILE A 10 10.42 -5.57 6.55
CA ILE A 10 11.19 -6.44 5.67
C ILE A 10 10.49 -7.78 5.48
N CYS A 11 10.21 -8.11 4.22
CA CYS A 11 9.85 -9.44 3.75
C CYS A 11 8.71 -10.06 4.55
N GLU A 12 8.99 -11.05 5.38
CA GLU A 12 8.03 -11.83 6.15
C GLU A 12 7.30 -11.02 7.23
N ASP A 13 7.78 -9.85 7.59
CA ASP A 13 7.12 -8.94 8.53
C ASP A 13 5.64 -8.69 8.18
N LEU A 14 5.32 -8.61 6.87
CA LEU A 14 3.94 -8.45 6.41
C LEU A 14 3.06 -9.69 6.69
N TRP A 15 3.65 -10.88 6.79
CA TRP A 15 2.92 -12.14 6.86
C TRP A 15 2.55 -12.59 8.27
N VAL A 16 3.17 -11.97 9.27
CA VAL A 16 2.92 -12.28 10.68
C VAL A 16 1.58 -11.70 11.16
N PRO A 17 0.96 -12.25 12.22
CA PRO A 17 -0.32 -11.76 12.73
C PRO A 17 -0.32 -10.30 13.18
N LEU A 18 0.82 -9.79 13.63
CA LEU A 18 1.03 -8.41 14.04
C LEU A 18 2.28 -7.84 13.32
N PRO A 19 2.11 -7.34 12.09
CA PRO A 19 3.21 -6.75 11.34
C PRO A 19 3.77 -5.50 12.01
N PRO A 20 5.10 -5.26 11.93
CA PRO A 20 5.73 -4.03 12.42
C PRO A 20 5.10 -2.75 11.87
N SER A 21 4.58 -2.79 10.64
CA SER A 21 3.86 -1.68 10.01
C SER A 21 2.69 -1.14 10.84
N VAL A 22 2.11 -1.95 11.75
CA VAL A 22 1.07 -1.48 12.67
C VAL A 22 1.63 -0.40 13.59
N ASN A 23 2.75 -0.66 14.25
CA ASN A 23 3.41 0.30 15.14
C ASN A 23 3.95 1.50 14.38
N LEU A 24 4.53 1.27 13.20
CA LEU A 24 5.02 2.33 12.32
C LEU A 24 3.92 3.30 11.92
N ALA A 25 2.75 2.78 11.52
CA ALA A 25 1.61 3.61 11.13
C ALA A 25 1.00 4.36 12.32
N GLN A 26 0.92 3.74 13.51
CA GLN A 26 0.49 4.39 14.74
C GLN A 26 1.47 5.48 15.18
N GLY A 27 2.77 5.29 14.94
CA GLY A 27 3.84 6.28 15.14
C GLY A 27 3.90 7.36 14.04
N GLY A 28 2.92 7.42 13.14
CA GLY A 28 2.75 8.49 12.17
C GLY A 28 3.22 8.18 10.74
N ALA A 29 3.73 6.98 10.43
CA ALA A 29 4.13 6.65 9.08
C ALA A 29 2.93 6.68 8.12
N HIS A 30 2.99 7.53 7.09
CA HIS A 30 1.98 7.64 6.03
C HIS A 30 2.21 6.62 4.91
N ILE A 31 3.47 6.28 4.69
CA ILE A 31 3.88 5.28 3.69
C ILE A 31 4.66 4.18 4.40
N ILE A 32 4.30 2.94 4.10
CA ILE A 32 5.04 1.75 4.51
C ILE A 32 5.75 1.20 3.27
N VAL A 33 7.03 0.91 3.40
CA VAL A 33 7.82 0.22 2.38
C VAL A 33 8.23 -1.16 2.90
N ASN A 34 8.07 -2.18 2.06
CA ASN A 34 8.51 -3.54 2.37
C ASN A 34 9.49 -4.02 1.30
N LEU A 35 10.71 -4.30 1.74
CA LEU A 35 11.77 -4.85 0.89
C LEU A 35 11.77 -6.37 1.07
N SER A 36 11.44 -7.08 0.02
CA SER A 36 11.12 -8.50 0.09
C SER A 36 11.95 -9.36 -0.87
N ALA A 37 12.14 -10.60 -0.50
CA ALA A 37 12.60 -11.69 -1.36
C ALA A 37 11.60 -12.85 -1.21
N SER A 38 10.35 -12.60 -1.63
CA SER A 38 9.28 -13.58 -1.53
C SER A 38 9.30 -14.50 -2.73
N ASP A 39 9.56 -15.78 -2.49
CA ASP A 39 9.50 -16.83 -3.49
C ASP A 39 8.11 -16.98 -4.11
N GLU A 40 8.05 -17.48 -5.32
CA GLU A 40 6.81 -17.75 -6.03
C GLU A 40 6.31 -19.17 -5.75
N MET A 41 5.06 -19.26 -5.38
CA MET A 41 4.28 -20.50 -5.25
C MET A 41 2.94 -20.32 -5.98
N VAL A 42 2.33 -21.42 -6.37
CA VAL A 42 1.02 -21.38 -7.04
C VAL A 42 -0.01 -20.72 -6.13
N GLY A 43 -0.62 -19.64 -6.60
CA GLY A 43 -1.64 -18.88 -5.86
C GLY A 43 -1.10 -17.85 -4.87
N LYS A 44 0.21 -17.79 -4.62
CA LYS A 44 0.80 -16.84 -3.68
C LYS A 44 0.70 -15.39 -4.16
N ASP A 45 0.64 -15.18 -5.46
CA ASP A 45 0.50 -13.83 -6.04
C ASP A 45 -0.81 -13.14 -5.65
N SER A 46 -1.91 -13.85 -5.67
CA SER A 46 -3.20 -13.31 -5.25
C SER A 46 -3.23 -13.03 -3.74
N TYR A 47 -2.72 -13.96 -2.94
CA TYR A 47 -2.63 -13.79 -1.49
C TYR A 47 -1.71 -12.62 -1.11
N ARG A 48 -0.56 -12.46 -1.76
CA ARG A 48 0.34 -11.30 -1.58
C ARG A 48 -0.37 -9.98 -1.90
N ARG A 49 -1.12 -9.94 -2.99
CA ARG A 49 -1.92 -8.77 -3.38
C ARG A 49 -2.96 -8.43 -2.32
N ASP A 50 -3.66 -9.42 -1.79
CA ASP A 50 -4.68 -9.23 -0.77
C ASP A 50 -4.07 -8.77 0.56
N LEU A 51 -2.91 -9.29 0.96
CA LEU A 51 -2.17 -8.82 2.13
C LEU A 51 -1.78 -7.34 1.99
N VAL A 52 -1.15 -6.95 0.88
CA VAL A 52 -0.72 -5.57 0.65
C VAL A 52 -1.91 -4.62 0.64
N LYS A 53 -2.98 -4.97 -0.07
CA LYS A 53 -4.23 -4.18 -0.07
C LYS A 53 -4.85 -4.10 1.31
N GLY A 54 -4.99 -5.25 1.98
CA GLY A 54 -5.59 -5.33 3.31
C GLY A 54 -4.82 -4.54 4.35
N GLN A 55 -3.50 -4.61 4.31
CA GLN A 55 -2.64 -3.86 5.24
C GLN A 55 -2.71 -2.36 4.97
N SER A 56 -2.66 -1.93 3.70
CA SER A 56 -2.81 -0.52 3.34
C SER A 56 -4.16 0.06 3.78
N ALA A 57 -5.24 -0.71 3.65
CA ALA A 57 -6.58 -0.31 4.10
C ALA A 57 -6.68 -0.22 5.62
N ARG A 58 -6.22 -1.25 6.34
CA ARG A 58 -6.27 -1.31 7.80
C ARG A 58 -5.53 -0.16 8.43
N LEU A 59 -4.36 0.19 7.88
CA LEU A 59 -3.48 1.23 8.40
C LEU A 59 -3.75 2.61 7.81
N VAL A 60 -4.68 2.72 6.85
CA VAL A 60 -4.95 3.95 6.10
C VAL A 60 -3.63 4.57 5.61
N CYS A 61 -2.87 3.80 4.86
CA CYS A 61 -1.52 4.18 4.42
C CYS A 61 -1.28 3.87 2.93
N GLY A 62 -0.24 4.48 2.38
CA GLY A 62 0.41 3.98 1.18
C GLY A 62 1.25 2.76 1.54
N TYR A 63 1.17 1.68 0.76
CA TYR A 63 2.01 0.51 0.97
C TYR A 63 2.74 0.17 -0.32
N ILE A 64 4.06 0.16 -0.24
CA ILE A 64 4.95 -0.12 -1.37
C ILE A 64 5.68 -1.42 -1.07
N TYR A 65 5.42 -2.43 -1.89
CA TYR A 65 6.04 -3.74 -1.79
C TYR A 65 6.99 -3.94 -2.96
N ALA A 66 8.28 -4.05 -2.68
CA ALA A 66 9.31 -4.31 -3.67
C ALA A 66 9.94 -5.68 -3.40
N THR A 67 9.94 -6.57 -4.40
CA THR A 67 10.43 -7.93 -4.21
C THR A 67 11.43 -8.34 -5.27
N ALA A 68 12.30 -9.28 -4.89
CA ALA A 68 13.26 -9.92 -5.78
C ALA A 68 12.59 -10.46 -7.05
N GLY A 69 13.28 -10.39 -8.16
CA GLY A 69 12.80 -10.80 -9.48
C GLY A 69 13.76 -11.69 -10.23
N GLU A 70 13.71 -11.60 -11.55
CA GLU A 70 14.58 -12.38 -12.45
C GLU A 70 16.06 -12.07 -12.13
N GLY A 71 16.86 -13.12 -12.09
CA GLY A 71 18.28 -13.04 -11.73
C GLY A 71 18.57 -13.28 -10.28
N GLU A 72 17.58 -13.14 -9.37
CA GLU A 72 17.72 -13.43 -7.94
C GLU A 72 17.38 -14.89 -7.61
N SER A 73 16.76 -15.60 -8.55
CA SER A 73 16.36 -17.00 -8.35
C SER A 73 17.57 -17.89 -8.10
N SER A 74 17.45 -18.74 -7.10
CA SER A 74 18.43 -19.76 -6.75
C SER A 74 17.95 -21.15 -7.19
N GLN A 75 18.71 -22.18 -6.88
CA GLN A 75 18.42 -23.55 -7.29
C GLN A 75 17.01 -24.01 -6.88
N ASP A 76 16.56 -23.65 -5.68
CA ASP A 76 15.32 -24.11 -5.10
C ASP A 76 14.23 -23.04 -5.01
N LEU A 77 14.58 -21.77 -5.26
CA LEU A 77 13.68 -20.63 -5.12
C LEU A 77 13.54 -19.87 -6.43
N VAL A 78 12.31 -19.53 -6.77
CA VAL A 78 11.98 -18.69 -7.92
C VAL A 78 11.38 -17.39 -7.41
N PHE A 79 11.88 -16.26 -7.91
CA PHE A 79 11.37 -14.94 -7.58
C PHE A 79 10.68 -14.30 -8.78
N GLY A 80 9.47 -13.83 -8.57
CA GLY A 80 8.61 -13.35 -9.65
C GLY A 80 8.66 -11.84 -9.90
N GLY A 81 9.23 -11.06 -9.00
CA GLY A 81 9.31 -9.60 -9.15
C GLY A 81 7.95 -8.90 -9.13
N GLN A 82 6.96 -9.45 -8.40
CA GLN A 82 5.63 -8.83 -8.27
C GLN A 82 5.71 -7.62 -7.34
N ASN A 83 6.15 -6.47 -7.85
CA ASN A 83 6.11 -5.20 -7.13
C ASN A 83 4.69 -4.65 -7.08
N LEU A 84 4.29 -4.09 -5.93
CA LEU A 84 2.94 -3.62 -5.68
C LEU A 84 2.97 -2.23 -5.04
N ILE A 85 2.05 -1.36 -5.44
CA ILE A 85 1.79 -0.08 -4.78
C ILE A 85 0.30 0.00 -4.49
N ALA A 86 -0.06 0.12 -3.22
CA ALA A 86 -1.43 0.27 -2.78
C ALA A 86 -1.60 1.52 -1.91
N GLU A 87 -2.80 2.09 -1.92
CA GLU A 87 -3.20 3.22 -1.08
C GLU A 87 -4.58 2.94 -0.50
N ASN A 88 -4.67 2.91 0.83
CA ASN A 88 -5.95 2.74 1.53
C ASN A 88 -6.87 1.68 0.90
N GLY A 89 -6.31 0.49 0.66
CA GLY A 89 -7.03 -0.66 0.09
C GLY A 89 -7.19 -0.66 -1.44
N THR A 90 -6.74 0.38 -2.12
CA THR A 90 -6.78 0.45 -3.58
C THR A 90 -5.42 0.13 -4.18
N MET A 91 -5.37 -0.81 -5.13
CA MET A 91 -4.15 -1.07 -5.89
C MET A 91 -3.93 0.04 -6.90
N LEU A 92 -2.80 0.75 -6.78
CA LEU A 92 -2.41 1.83 -7.69
C LEU A 92 -1.57 1.33 -8.86
N ALA A 93 -0.64 0.42 -8.58
CA ALA A 93 0.22 -0.18 -9.60
C ALA A 93 0.64 -1.59 -9.20
N GLU A 94 0.83 -2.44 -10.20
CA GLU A 94 1.30 -3.82 -10.05
C GLU A 94 2.20 -4.19 -11.22
N ALA A 95 3.39 -4.73 -10.91
CA ALA A 95 4.30 -5.28 -11.90
C ALA A 95 3.83 -6.64 -12.38
N LYS A 96 4.02 -6.92 -13.66
CA LYS A 96 3.85 -8.28 -14.17
C LYS A 96 4.95 -9.17 -13.61
N ARG A 97 4.56 -10.35 -13.16
CA ARG A 97 5.52 -11.36 -12.69
C ARG A 97 6.47 -11.80 -13.82
N PHE A 98 7.65 -12.22 -13.42
CA PHE A 98 8.71 -12.72 -14.30
C PHE A 98 9.19 -11.69 -15.33
N GLN A 99 9.16 -10.42 -14.95
CA GLN A 99 9.69 -9.31 -15.71
C GLN A 99 10.40 -8.34 -14.77
N ASN A 100 11.61 -7.90 -15.15
CA ASN A 100 12.32 -6.85 -14.43
C ASN A 100 11.77 -5.50 -14.85
N THR A 101 10.86 -4.96 -14.06
CA THR A 101 10.19 -3.69 -14.35
C THR A 101 10.19 -2.76 -13.15
N VAL A 102 10.18 -1.47 -13.44
CA VAL A 102 9.90 -0.43 -12.45
C VAL A 102 8.45 -0.01 -12.59
N ILE A 103 7.75 0.13 -11.48
CA ILE A 103 6.39 0.66 -11.44
C ILE A 103 6.38 1.98 -10.70
N TYR A 104 5.46 2.85 -11.06
CA TYR A 104 5.27 4.16 -10.45
C TYR A 104 3.83 4.31 -9.98
N GLY A 105 3.62 5.03 -8.90
CA GLY A 105 2.30 5.36 -8.38
C GLY A 105 2.32 6.70 -7.64
N GLU A 106 1.19 7.38 -7.65
CA GLU A 106 0.99 8.63 -6.91
C GLU A 106 0.19 8.33 -5.65
N ILE A 107 0.76 8.58 -4.48
CA ILE A 107 0.12 8.40 -3.18
C ILE A 107 -0.27 9.76 -2.63
N ASP A 108 -1.54 9.93 -2.30
CA ASP A 108 -2.08 11.16 -1.71
C ASP A 108 -1.91 11.15 -0.19
N VAL A 109 -0.74 11.58 0.27
CA VAL A 109 -0.38 11.62 1.70
C VAL A 109 -1.31 12.54 2.49
N GLN A 110 -1.74 13.66 1.90
CA GLN A 110 -2.67 14.57 2.56
C GLN A 110 -4.02 13.89 2.82
N ARG A 111 -4.55 13.19 1.83
CA ARG A 111 -5.79 12.44 1.97
C ARG A 111 -5.68 11.36 3.04
N LEU A 112 -4.58 10.63 3.07
CA LEU A 112 -4.35 9.60 4.10
C LEU A 112 -4.35 10.21 5.51
N ALA A 113 -3.68 11.33 5.71
CA ALA A 113 -3.67 12.04 6.97
C ALA A 113 -5.07 12.54 7.37
N ASP A 114 -5.85 13.04 6.41
CA ASP A 114 -7.22 13.51 6.64
C ASP A 114 -8.17 12.36 6.99
N GLU A 115 -8.06 11.23 6.31
CA GLU A 115 -8.84 10.03 6.61
C GLU A 115 -8.54 9.49 8.02
N ARG A 116 -7.26 9.42 8.42
CA ARG A 116 -6.87 9.01 9.78
C ARG A 116 -7.48 9.93 10.85
N ARG A 117 -7.44 11.26 10.63
CA ARG A 117 -8.02 12.23 11.57
C ARG A 117 -9.54 12.10 11.74
N ARG A 118 -10.24 11.60 10.72
CA ARG A 118 -11.69 11.36 10.78
C ARG A 118 -12.06 10.07 11.52
N LEU A 119 -11.13 9.12 11.60
CA LEU A 119 -11.35 7.85 12.28
C LEU A 119 -11.11 7.98 13.77
N SER A 120 -12.19 8.13 14.56
CA SER A 120 -12.11 8.23 16.02
C SER A 120 -11.51 6.98 16.70
N THR A 121 -11.47 5.86 15.99
CA THR A 121 -10.90 4.59 16.45
C THR A 121 -9.46 4.36 15.98
N TYR A 122 -8.87 5.30 15.23
CA TYR A 122 -7.48 5.21 14.82
C TYR A 122 -6.59 5.64 15.99
N PRO A 123 -5.83 4.74 16.60
CA PRO A 123 -4.98 5.12 17.73
C PRO A 123 -3.78 5.91 17.19
N ALA A 124 -3.53 7.07 17.78
CA ALA A 124 -2.23 7.71 17.67
C ALA A 124 -1.38 7.24 18.86
N SER A 125 -0.16 6.87 18.62
CA SER A 125 0.78 6.50 19.69
C SER A 125 2.00 7.41 19.62
N ASP A 126 2.18 8.19 20.66
CA ASP A 126 3.42 8.96 20.87
C ASP A 126 4.56 8.05 21.37
N ASP A 127 4.22 6.80 21.77
CA ASP A 127 5.13 5.80 22.33
C ASP A 127 5.57 4.74 21.30
N ALA A 128 5.47 5.02 20.00
CA ALA A 128 6.01 4.11 19.02
C ALA A 128 7.53 3.96 19.26
N ASP A 129 7.97 2.75 19.61
CA ASP A 129 9.38 2.41 19.80
C ASP A 129 10.09 2.36 18.42
N CYS A 130 10.18 3.53 17.80
CA CYS A 130 10.72 3.71 16.45
C CYS A 130 11.86 4.72 16.48
N GLN A 131 12.96 4.37 15.85
CA GLN A 131 14.02 5.33 15.59
C GLN A 131 13.60 6.26 14.44
N ILE A 132 13.49 7.54 14.74
CA ILE A 132 13.20 8.57 13.74
C ILE A 132 14.51 9.07 13.12
N VAL A 133 14.60 8.96 11.80
CA VAL A 133 15.73 9.48 11.02
C VAL A 133 15.20 10.60 10.12
N PRO A 134 15.57 11.87 10.37
CA PRO A 134 15.15 12.98 9.52
C PRO A 134 15.81 12.89 8.13
N PHE A 135 15.07 13.29 7.10
CA PHE A 135 15.57 13.43 5.74
C PHE A 135 14.94 14.65 5.07
N ASP A 136 15.69 15.24 4.15
CA ASP A 136 15.20 16.36 3.35
C ASP A 136 14.91 15.91 1.92
N VAL A 137 13.78 16.35 1.38
CA VAL A 137 13.39 16.13 -0.01
C VAL A 137 13.03 17.48 -0.63
N GLU A 138 13.63 17.81 -1.75
CA GLU A 138 13.18 18.93 -2.55
C GLU A 138 11.79 18.62 -3.12
N VAL A 139 10.83 19.44 -2.77
CA VAL A 139 9.45 19.31 -3.27
C VAL A 139 9.29 20.22 -4.47
N GLU A 140 9.15 19.63 -5.64
CA GLU A 140 8.80 20.35 -6.86
C GLU A 140 7.29 20.35 -7.09
N GLU A 141 6.79 21.36 -7.76
CA GLU A 141 5.40 21.38 -8.21
C GLU A 141 5.21 20.32 -9.29
N THR A 142 4.42 19.30 -8.99
CA THR A 142 4.15 18.18 -9.90
C THR A 142 2.70 18.19 -10.35
N SER A 143 2.48 17.91 -11.63
CA SER A 143 1.14 17.69 -12.15
C SER A 143 0.68 16.27 -11.81
N LEU A 144 -0.49 16.14 -11.21
CA LEU A 144 -1.10 14.84 -10.95
C LEU A 144 -1.44 14.14 -12.26
N THR A 145 -0.98 12.91 -12.43
CA THR A 145 -1.36 12.05 -13.56
C THR A 145 -2.52 11.13 -13.18
N ARG A 146 -2.82 11.05 -11.88
CA ARG A 146 -3.89 10.23 -11.32
C ARG A 146 -5.25 10.75 -11.74
N LYS A 147 -6.10 9.83 -12.22
CA LYS A 147 -7.50 10.15 -12.56
C LYS A 147 -8.38 9.96 -11.33
N PHE A 148 -9.17 10.96 -11.01
CA PHE A 148 -10.20 10.88 -9.97
C PHE A 148 -11.57 10.67 -10.63
N ALA A 149 -12.38 9.77 -10.06
CA ALA A 149 -13.74 9.58 -10.52
C ALA A 149 -14.56 10.86 -10.24
N PRO A 150 -15.17 11.50 -11.25
CA PRO A 150 -15.95 12.71 -11.04
C PRO A 150 -17.22 12.46 -10.21
N TYR A 151 -17.65 11.22 -10.16
CA TYR A 151 -18.81 10.76 -9.39
C TYR A 151 -18.43 9.61 -8.48
N PRO A 152 -17.76 9.86 -7.32
CA PRO A 152 -17.19 8.81 -6.48
C PRO A 152 -18.24 7.87 -5.86
N PHE A 153 -19.52 8.31 -5.80
CA PHE A 153 -20.62 7.52 -5.25
C PHE A 153 -21.39 6.71 -6.30
N VAL A 154 -21.09 6.94 -7.58
CA VAL A 154 -21.77 6.25 -8.70
C VAL A 154 -20.78 5.33 -9.39
N PRO A 155 -20.87 4.01 -9.24
CA PRO A 155 -20.00 3.08 -9.94
C PRO A 155 -20.04 3.28 -11.45
N SER A 156 -18.89 3.21 -12.11
CA SER A 156 -18.80 3.32 -13.57
C SER A 156 -19.30 2.07 -14.28
N VAL A 157 -19.22 0.93 -13.63
CA VAL A 157 -19.68 -0.37 -14.15
C VAL A 157 -21.17 -0.52 -13.87
N LYS A 158 -21.94 -0.93 -14.89
CA LYS A 158 -23.40 -1.02 -14.78
C LYS A 158 -23.84 -2.01 -13.71
N GLU A 159 -23.25 -3.17 -13.67
CA GLU A 159 -23.56 -4.24 -12.72
C GLU A 159 -23.36 -3.79 -11.26
N GLU A 160 -22.30 -3.05 -11.01
CA GLU A 160 -22.02 -2.47 -9.68
C GLU A 160 -23.04 -1.38 -9.32
N ARG A 161 -23.47 -0.57 -10.31
CA ARG A 161 -24.52 0.44 -10.07
C ARG A 161 -25.84 -0.21 -9.73
N ASP A 162 -26.23 -1.25 -10.49
CA ASP A 162 -27.48 -1.98 -10.28
C ASP A 162 -27.49 -2.59 -8.86
N MET A 163 -26.41 -3.24 -8.45
CA MET A 163 -26.25 -3.79 -7.10
C MET A 163 -26.32 -2.69 -6.04
N ARG A 164 -25.65 -1.55 -6.26
CA ARG A 164 -25.69 -0.40 -5.34
C ARG A 164 -27.10 0.18 -5.22
N CYS A 165 -27.86 0.22 -6.31
CA CYS A 165 -29.26 0.66 -6.28
C CYS A 165 -30.12 -0.30 -5.44
N GLU A 166 -29.93 -1.61 -5.57
CA GLU A 166 -30.63 -2.61 -4.75
C GLU A 166 -30.29 -2.46 -3.26
N GLU A 167 -29.01 -2.24 -2.93
CA GLU A 167 -28.56 -2.02 -1.55
C GLU A 167 -29.19 -0.76 -0.91
N ILE A 168 -29.44 0.29 -1.70
CA ILE A 168 -30.05 1.54 -1.21
C ILE A 168 -31.56 1.39 -1.03
N LEU A 169 -32.20 0.53 -1.84
CA LEU A 169 -33.66 0.35 -1.83
C LEU A 169 -34.13 -0.64 -0.74
N ASN A 170 -33.24 -1.48 -0.20
CA ASN A 170 -33.51 -2.44 0.86
C ASN A 170 -33.09 -1.92 2.24
#